data_29c270cfc0136806d3d11fdcfb730588
#
_entry.id   29c270cfc0136806d3d11fdcfb730588
#
_cell.length_a   1.000
_cell.length_b   1.000
_cell.length_c   1.000
_cell.angle_alpha   90.00
_cell.angle_beta   90.00
_cell.angle_gamma   90.00
#
_symmetry.space_group_name_H-M   'P 1'
#
loop_
_entity.id
_entity.type
_entity.pdbx_description
1 polymer ?
#
loop_
_entity_poly.entity_id
_entity_poly.type
_entity_poly.pdbx_seq_one_letter_code
_entity_poly.pdbx_strand_id
1 'polypeptide(L)'
;MPLPSPSAPPTRLDWFNNAPERTALDALHDICAAPSWAGALVSGRPYPGVDRLLAASDAATAELDATGIGQALAAHPPIGAPAPGDPASAREQRGMAGATPELVAEMHELNLAYQDRFGQVFLICATGLSGEQLRDALRARLDHTSGEEGETVRTELAKINRLRLTRLLATPVPAATTVSTHILDTAAGRPAAGVTVELSVPDDDGEHTTTGTSTGTGWTVHATAVTDPDGRCKELPPLPGTVTTARLRFAVSGPFFPEVTTTFAVRPGEHHHVPLLLSPFGYSVYRGS
;
A
#
# COMPACT_ATOMS: atom_id res chain seq x y z
N MET A 1 27.67 -12.41 -29.09
CA MET A 1 27.29 -11.29 -28.22
C MET A 1 27.04 -11.87 -26.83
N PRO A 2 27.63 -11.35 -25.76
CA PRO A 2 27.29 -11.78 -24.40
C PRO A 2 25.83 -11.43 -24.12
N LEU A 3 25.09 -12.36 -23.50
CA LEU A 3 23.73 -12.10 -23.01
C LEU A 3 23.78 -10.97 -21.97
N PRO A 4 22.82 -10.04 -21.96
CA PRO A 4 22.76 -9.03 -20.92
C PRO A 4 22.68 -9.72 -19.55
N SER A 5 23.50 -9.28 -18.61
CA SER A 5 23.43 -9.75 -17.23
C SER A 5 22.02 -9.52 -16.68
N PRO A 6 21.46 -10.46 -15.92
CA PRO A 6 20.15 -10.26 -15.31
C PRO A 6 20.20 -8.99 -14.46
N SER A 7 19.29 -8.04 -14.70
CA SER A 7 19.13 -6.85 -13.85
C SER A 7 18.87 -7.30 -12.42
N ALA A 8 19.45 -6.61 -11.46
CA ALA A 8 19.16 -6.84 -10.05
C ALA A 8 17.64 -6.71 -9.79
N PRO A 9 17.08 -7.50 -8.88
CA PRO A 9 15.66 -7.38 -8.55
C PRO A 9 15.36 -5.96 -8.06
N PRO A 10 14.18 -5.41 -8.39
CA PRO A 10 13.81 -4.06 -8.00
C PRO A 10 13.81 -3.93 -6.47
N THR A 11 14.36 -2.83 -5.98
CA THR A 11 14.34 -2.49 -4.55
C THR A 11 12.96 -1.97 -4.14
N ARG A 12 12.71 -1.89 -2.84
CA ARG A 12 11.47 -1.26 -2.34
C ARG A 12 11.40 0.24 -2.69
N LEU A 13 12.53 0.91 -2.82
CA LEU A 13 12.60 2.29 -3.31
C LEU A 13 12.21 2.39 -4.78
N ASP A 14 12.70 1.46 -5.63
CA ASP A 14 12.30 1.41 -7.04
C ASP A 14 10.78 1.18 -7.17
N TRP A 15 10.24 0.28 -6.34
CA TRP A 15 8.80 0.08 -6.26
C TRP A 15 8.08 1.37 -5.87
N PHE A 16 8.51 2.07 -4.82
CA PHE A 16 7.89 3.32 -4.37
C PHE A 16 7.93 4.41 -5.45
N ASN A 17 9.06 4.52 -6.16
CA ASN A 17 9.22 5.50 -7.23
C ASN A 17 8.28 5.26 -8.42
N ASN A 18 7.92 4.00 -8.70
CA ASN A 18 7.14 3.60 -9.87
C ASN A 18 5.72 3.15 -9.55
N ALA A 19 5.37 3.01 -8.27
CA ALA A 19 4.01 2.61 -7.87
C ALA A 19 2.98 3.66 -8.31
N PRO A 20 1.75 3.25 -8.68
CA PRO A 20 0.63 4.16 -8.85
C PRO A 20 0.51 5.09 -7.64
N GLU A 21 0.07 6.32 -7.88
CA GLU A 21 0.00 7.37 -6.84
C GLU A 21 -0.77 6.88 -5.61
N ARG A 22 -1.96 6.33 -5.81
CA ARG A 22 -2.80 5.79 -4.75
C ARG A 22 -2.09 4.72 -3.92
N THR A 23 -1.48 3.75 -4.58
CA THR A 23 -0.73 2.67 -3.91
C THR A 23 0.42 3.21 -3.05
N ALA A 24 1.10 4.26 -3.54
CA ALA A 24 2.16 4.92 -2.77
C ALA A 24 1.60 5.72 -1.59
N LEU A 25 0.47 6.43 -1.76
CA LEU A 25 -0.22 7.15 -0.69
C LEU A 25 -0.71 6.19 0.40
N ASP A 26 -1.34 5.06 0.04
CA ASP A 26 -1.81 4.04 0.98
C ASP A 26 -0.65 3.48 1.82
N ALA A 27 0.49 3.17 1.19
CA ALA A 27 1.67 2.70 1.90
C ALA A 27 2.28 3.74 2.86
N LEU A 28 2.14 5.03 2.56
CA LEU A 28 2.59 6.13 3.41
C LEU A 28 1.60 6.45 4.53
N HIS A 29 0.30 6.21 4.33
CA HIS A 29 -0.73 6.44 5.34
C HIS A 29 -0.48 5.63 6.62
N ASP A 30 0.00 4.39 6.48
CA ASP A 30 0.37 3.53 7.61
C ASP A 30 1.60 4.05 8.38
N ILE A 31 2.37 4.95 7.78
CA ILE A 31 3.54 5.58 8.40
C ILE A 31 3.12 6.84 9.14
N CYS A 32 2.41 7.75 8.46
CA CYS A 32 1.94 9.02 8.98
C CYS A 32 0.57 9.34 8.38
N ALA A 33 -0.43 9.51 9.24
CA ALA A 33 -1.81 9.76 8.82
C ALA A 33 -2.07 11.21 8.35
N ALA A 34 -1.04 12.07 8.25
CA ALA A 34 -1.17 13.41 7.68
C ALA A 34 -1.12 13.36 6.14
N PRO A 35 -2.22 13.66 5.41
CA PRO A 35 -2.24 13.58 3.95
C PRO A 35 -1.24 14.52 3.27
N SER A 36 -0.99 15.70 3.84
CA SER A 36 -0.03 16.67 3.32
C SER A 36 1.40 16.12 3.33
N TRP A 37 1.79 15.36 4.36
CA TRP A 37 3.08 14.68 4.43
C TRP A 37 3.21 13.61 3.35
N ALA A 38 2.22 12.74 3.22
CA ALA A 38 2.22 11.68 2.20
C ALA A 38 2.23 12.26 0.78
N GLY A 39 1.40 13.28 0.53
CA GLY A 39 1.34 13.99 -0.75
C GLY A 39 2.68 14.64 -1.13
N ALA A 40 3.38 15.27 -0.20
CA ALA A 40 4.70 15.84 -0.43
C ALA A 40 5.72 14.78 -0.88
N LEU A 41 5.73 13.60 -0.24
CA LEU A 41 6.63 12.52 -0.62
C LEU A 41 6.29 11.91 -1.98
N VAL A 42 5.02 11.74 -2.29
CA VAL A 42 4.60 11.21 -3.59
C VAL A 42 4.90 12.18 -4.73
N SER A 43 4.67 13.48 -4.52
CA SER A 43 4.98 14.53 -5.50
C SER A 43 6.49 14.70 -5.74
N GLY A 44 7.33 14.35 -4.76
CA GLY A 44 8.80 14.43 -4.85
C GLY A 44 9.45 13.28 -5.60
N ARG A 45 8.70 12.27 -6.06
CA ARG A 45 9.25 11.14 -6.83
C ARG A 45 9.73 11.55 -8.23
N PRO A 46 10.75 10.86 -8.79
CA PRO A 46 11.50 9.74 -8.23
C PRO A 46 12.65 10.20 -7.31
N TYR A 47 12.89 9.41 -6.25
CA TYR A 47 14.03 9.62 -5.35
C TYR A 47 15.25 8.82 -5.83
N PRO A 48 16.43 9.43 -5.92
CA PRO A 48 17.63 8.75 -6.39
C PRO A 48 18.25 7.79 -5.36
N GLY A 49 17.79 7.84 -4.11
CA GLY A 49 18.29 7.01 -3.02
C GLY A 49 17.48 7.18 -1.74
N VAL A 50 17.62 6.21 -0.85
CA VAL A 50 16.91 6.16 0.45
C VAL A 50 17.14 7.43 1.26
N ASP A 51 18.37 7.94 1.32
CA ASP A 51 18.70 9.14 2.10
C ASP A 51 17.92 10.37 1.62
N ARG A 52 17.67 10.49 0.30
CA ARG A 52 16.89 11.60 -0.25
C ARG A 52 15.42 11.50 0.10
N LEU A 53 14.85 10.30 0.10
CA LEU A 53 13.48 10.07 0.54
C LEU A 53 13.34 10.36 2.05
N LEU A 54 14.30 9.91 2.87
CA LEU A 54 14.29 10.20 4.31
C LEU A 54 14.43 11.70 4.60
N ALA A 55 15.29 12.41 3.88
CA ALA A 55 15.42 13.85 4.01
C ALA A 55 14.15 14.60 3.57
N ALA A 56 13.47 14.14 2.52
CA ALA A 56 12.17 14.68 2.11
C ALA A 56 11.09 14.44 3.17
N SER A 57 11.10 13.28 3.83
CA SER A 57 10.21 12.95 4.95
C SER A 57 10.43 13.91 6.13
N ASP A 58 11.69 14.16 6.50
CA ASP A 58 12.03 15.09 7.58
C ASP A 58 11.54 16.52 7.25
N ALA A 59 11.79 17.00 6.02
CA ALA A 59 11.33 18.29 5.55
C ALA A 59 9.80 18.40 5.55
N ALA A 60 9.10 17.40 5.00
CA ALA A 60 7.64 17.37 5.00
C ALA A 60 7.05 17.35 6.41
N THR A 61 7.72 16.69 7.38
CA THR A 61 7.28 16.70 8.79
C THR A 61 7.47 18.08 9.42
N ALA A 62 8.56 18.78 9.10
CA ALA A 62 8.83 20.13 9.59
C ALA A 62 7.81 21.15 9.08
N GLU A 63 7.30 20.98 7.87
CA GLU A 63 6.30 21.85 7.23
C GLU A 63 4.84 21.57 7.66
N LEU A 64 4.58 20.52 8.47
CA LEU A 64 3.23 20.23 8.94
C LEU A 64 2.68 21.40 9.77
N ASP A 65 1.51 21.89 9.40
CA ASP A 65 0.75 22.84 10.21
C ASP A 65 0.08 22.16 11.42
N ALA A 66 -0.64 22.92 12.23
CA ALA A 66 -1.35 22.38 13.40
C ALA A 66 -2.37 21.29 13.02
N THR A 67 -3.03 21.42 11.87
CA THR A 67 -3.99 20.43 11.38
C THR A 67 -3.28 19.12 10.99
N GLY A 68 -2.19 19.21 10.24
CA GLY A 68 -1.39 18.06 9.85
C GLY A 68 -0.77 17.32 11.04
N ILE A 69 -0.27 18.07 12.03
CA ILE A 69 0.21 17.48 13.30
C ILE A 69 -0.94 16.76 14.00
N GLY A 70 -2.12 17.39 14.14
CA GLY A 70 -3.30 16.75 14.75
C GLY A 70 -3.71 15.45 14.05
N GLN A 71 -3.71 15.44 12.72
CA GLN A 71 -3.99 14.25 11.93
C GLN A 71 -2.95 13.14 12.15
N ALA A 72 -1.66 13.50 12.16
CA ALA A 72 -0.61 12.54 12.45
C ALA A 72 -0.77 11.94 13.85
N LEU A 73 -1.03 12.76 14.87
CA LEU A 73 -1.19 12.32 16.26
C LEU A 73 -2.41 11.43 16.48
N ALA A 74 -3.51 11.68 15.78
CA ALA A 74 -4.75 10.92 15.93
C ALA A 74 -4.58 9.40 15.65
N ALA A 75 -3.56 9.01 14.89
CA ALA A 75 -3.23 7.61 14.61
C ALA A 75 -2.27 6.97 15.65
N HIS A 76 -1.89 7.72 16.71
CA HIS A 76 -0.96 7.22 17.72
C HIS A 76 -1.70 6.95 19.04
N PRO A 77 -1.73 5.70 19.52
CA PRO A 77 -2.29 5.39 20.83
C PRO A 77 -1.36 5.89 21.95
N PRO A 78 -1.92 6.23 23.14
CA PRO A 78 -1.12 6.63 24.29
C PRO A 78 -0.07 5.57 24.66
N ILE A 79 1.08 6.01 25.17
CA ILE A 79 2.12 5.12 25.68
C ILE A 79 1.57 4.34 26.88
N GLY A 80 1.77 3.01 26.86
CA GLY A 80 1.22 2.09 27.86
C GLY A 80 -0.16 1.52 27.52
N ALA A 81 -0.80 2.01 26.43
CA ALA A 81 -2.10 1.53 25.95
C ALA A 81 -2.06 1.32 24.42
N PRO A 82 -1.28 0.35 23.92
CA PRO A 82 -1.20 0.08 22.48
C PRO A 82 -2.58 -0.28 21.93
N ALA A 83 -2.86 0.14 20.68
CA ALA A 83 -4.14 -0.13 20.05
C ALA A 83 -4.33 -1.64 19.86
N PRO A 84 -5.49 -2.22 20.24
CA PRO A 84 -5.79 -3.63 20.03
C PRO A 84 -5.68 -4.01 18.56
N GLY A 85 -4.92 -5.05 18.24
CA GLY A 85 -4.75 -5.53 16.86
C GLY A 85 -3.75 -4.73 16.01
N ASP A 86 -3.09 -3.73 16.55
CA ASP A 86 -2.00 -2.99 15.88
C ASP A 86 -0.61 -3.53 16.31
N PRO A 87 0.03 -4.39 15.47
CA PRO A 87 1.34 -4.93 15.78
C PRO A 87 2.47 -3.89 15.69
N ALA A 88 2.25 -2.77 14.99
CA ALA A 88 3.23 -1.70 14.89
C ALA A 88 3.32 -0.94 16.21
N SER A 89 2.18 -0.52 16.76
CA SER A 89 2.08 0.13 18.06
C SER A 89 2.63 -0.74 19.18
N ALA A 90 2.25 -2.01 19.23
CA ALA A 90 2.77 -2.97 20.23
C ALA A 90 4.29 -3.15 20.14
N ARG A 91 4.84 -3.13 18.92
CA ARG A 91 6.29 -3.22 18.70
C ARG A 91 7.03 -1.97 19.13
N GLU A 92 6.48 -0.79 18.80
CA GLU A 92 7.07 0.50 19.14
C GLU A 92 7.07 0.74 20.65
N GLN A 93 6.01 0.33 21.34
CA GLN A 93 5.86 0.44 22.78
C GLN A 93 6.39 -0.77 23.57
N ARG A 94 7.26 -1.60 22.98
CA ARG A 94 7.76 -2.83 23.63
C ARG A 94 8.45 -2.56 24.98
N GLY A 95 8.96 -1.36 25.20
CA GLY A 95 9.53 -0.95 26.48
C GLY A 95 8.55 -0.99 27.66
N MET A 96 7.23 -0.96 27.38
CA MET A 96 6.19 -1.14 28.39
C MET A 96 5.81 -2.62 28.61
N ALA A 97 6.31 -3.54 27.79
CA ALA A 97 6.05 -4.96 27.97
C ALA A 97 6.71 -5.48 29.26
N GLY A 98 5.91 -5.98 30.20
CA GLY A 98 6.40 -6.41 31.51
C GLY A 98 6.56 -5.28 32.53
N ALA A 99 6.09 -4.06 32.23
CA ALA A 99 6.00 -2.99 33.22
C ALA A 99 5.17 -3.40 34.43
N THR A 100 5.56 -2.93 35.63
CA THR A 100 4.80 -3.21 36.85
C THR A 100 3.43 -2.54 36.81
N PRO A 101 2.42 -3.06 37.53
CA PRO A 101 1.11 -2.42 37.61
C PRO A 101 1.18 -0.95 38.07
N GLU A 102 2.12 -0.64 38.96
CA GLU A 102 2.34 0.72 39.48
C GLU A 102 2.86 1.64 38.37
N LEU A 103 3.81 1.19 37.54
CA LEU A 103 4.32 1.97 36.42
C LEU A 103 3.25 2.20 35.35
N VAL A 104 2.43 1.20 35.08
CA VAL A 104 1.30 1.31 34.13
C VAL A 104 0.27 2.33 34.62
N ALA A 105 -0.08 2.28 35.93
CA ALA A 105 -1.01 3.23 36.55
C ALA A 105 -0.46 4.67 36.50
N GLU A 106 0.80 4.84 36.85
CA GLU A 106 1.48 6.12 36.79
C GLU A 106 1.53 6.70 35.37
N MET A 107 1.88 5.86 34.37
CA MET A 107 1.85 6.27 32.95
C MET A 107 0.46 6.72 32.50
N HIS A 108 -0.58 6.04 32.96
CA HIS A 108 -1.96 6.44 32.67
C HIS A 108 -2.29 7.82 33.23
N GLU A 109 -1.99 8.08 34.51
CA GLU A 109 -2.20 9.37 35.14
C GLU A 109 -1.42 10.49 34.46
N LEU A 110 -0.16 10.25 34.12
CA LEU A 110 0.69 11.22 33.41
C LEU A 110 0.18 11.51 31.99
N ASN A 111 -0.30 10.51 31.26
CA ASN A 111 -0.92 10.71 29.94
C ASN A 111 -2.17 11.59 30.04
N LEU A 112 -3.01 11.39 31.05
CA LEU A 112 -4.19 12.25 31.29
C LEU A 112 -3.78 13.69 31.61
N ALA A 113 -2.81 13.89 32.50
CA ALA A 113 -2.29 15.21 32.83
C ALA A 113 -1.68 15.92 31.63
N TYR A 114 -0.96 15.16 30.75
CA TYR A 114 -0.39 15.68 29.52
C TYR A 114 -1.49 16.10 28.53
N GLN A 115 -2.51 15.26 28.36
CA GLN A 115 -3.64 15.56 27.46
C GLN A 115 -4.45 16.78 27.96
N ASP A 116 -4.64 16.89 29.26
CA ASP A 116 -5.31 18.06 29.87
C ASP A 116 -4.50 19.36 29.63
N ARG A 117 -3.17 19.28 29.76
CA ARG A 117 -2.28 20.44 29.60
C ARG A 117 -2.09 20.87 28.15
N PHE A 118 -1.90 19.93 27.21
CA PHE A 118 -1.52 20.23 25.84
C PHE A 118 -2.60 19.94 24.80
N GLY A 119 -3.73 19.32 25.19
CA GLY A 119 -4.85 19.00 24.29
C GLY A 119 -4.56 17.89 23.27
N GLN A 120 -3.49 17.13 23.47
CA GLN A 120 -3.03 16.09 22.52
C GLN A 120 -2.42 14.89 23.24
N VAL A 121 -2.25 13.77 22.52
CA VAL A 121 -1.55 12.60 23.06
C VAL A 121 -0.05 12.85 23.20
N PHE A 122 0.56 12.27 24.24
CA PHE A 122 2.01 12.28 24.40
C PHE A 122 2.66 11.43 23.29
N LEU A 123 3.45 12.08 22.44
CA LEU A 123 4.17 11.43 21.34
C LEU A 123 5.66 11.37 21.64
N ILE A 124 6.23 10.17 21.56
CA ILE A 124 7.66 9.92 21.68
C ILE A 124 8.05 8.74 20.79
N CYS A 125 9.23 8.77 20.20
CA CYS A 125 9.81 7.61 19.53
C CYS A 125 10.24 6.56 20.57
N ALA A 126 9.29 5.73 21.00
CA ALA A 126 9.43 4.81 22.13
C ALA A 126 10.37 3.61 21.86
N THR A 127 10.77 3.40 20.59
CA THR A 127 11.61 2.27 20.21
C THR A 127 12.97 2.31 20.91
N GLY A 128 13.25 1.29 21.71
CA GLY A 128 14.52 1.15 22.45
C GLY A 128 14.55 1.80 23.83
N LEU A 129 13.46 2.46 24.24
CA LEU A 129 13.33 3.03 25.59
C LEU A 129 12.64 2.05 26.54
N SER A 130 13.06 2.05 27.81
CA SER A 130 12.38 1.31 28.88
C SER A 130 11.13 2.05 29.36
N GLY A 131 10.25 1.35 30.09
CA GLY A 131 9.04 1.98 30.66
C GLY A 131 9.37 3.13 31.59
N GLU A 132 10.42 3.01 32.40
CA GLU A 132 10.90 4.09 33.29
C GLU A 132 11.41 5.29 32.49
N GLN A 133 12.15 5.07 31.41
CA GLN A 133 12.63 6.14 30.54
C GLN A 133 11.46 6.88 29.86
N LEU A 134 10.43 6.15 29.45
CA LEU A 134 9.22 6.74 28.87
C LEU A 134 8.46 7.58 29.89
N ARG A 135 8.30 7.08 31.12
CA ARG A 135 7.72 7.82 32.25
C ARG A 135 8.52 9.10 32.55
N ASP A 136 9.82 8.99 32.68
CA ASP A 136 10.67 10.13 33.03
C ASP A 136 10.65 11.21 31.93
N ALA A 137 10.64 10.80 30.66
CA ALA A 137 10.45 11.72 29.54
C ALA A 137 9.10 12.42 29.57
N LEU A 138 8.01 11.70 29.86
CA LEU A 138 6.67 12.28 29.98
C LEU A 138 6.60 13.30 31.12
N ARG A 139 7.16 12.96 32.28
CA ARG A 139 7.25 13.88 33.43
C ARG A 139 7.99 15.17 33.07
N ALA A 140 9.18 15.05 32.45
CA ALA A 140 9.98 16.22 32.04
C ALA A 140 9.24 17.12 31.06
N ARG A 141 8.48 16.53 30.12
CA ARG A 141 7.73 17.28 29.10
C ARG A 141 6.48 17.96 29.64
N LEU A 142 5.95 17.54 30.77
CA LEU A 142 4.90 18.28 31.48
C LEU A 142 5.34 19.67 31.92
N ASP A 143 6.64 19.93 32.06
CA ASP A 143 7.17 21.25 32.43
C ASP A 143 7.41 22.16 31.21
N HIS A 144 7.28 21.67 29.98
CA HIS A 144 7.45 22.48 28.77
C HIS A 144 6.39 23.57 28.63
N THR A 145 6.74 24.65 27.98
CA THR A 145 5.78 25.56 27.37
C THR A 145 5.13 24.90 26.14
N SER A 146 3.96 25.40 25.71
CA SER A 146 3.29 24.88 24.50
C SER A 146 4.16 24.99 23.24
N GLY A 147 5.02 26.04 23.18
CA GLY A 147 5.95 26.19 22.04
C GLY A 147 7.05 25.13 22.04
N GLU A 148 7.73 24.93 23.16
CA GLU A 148 8.78 23.89 23.32
C GLU A 148 8.21 22.49 23.06
N GLU A 149 6.99 22.25 23.56
CA GLU A 149 6.33 20.97 23.36
C GLU A 149 5.99 20.73 21.89
N GLY A 150 5.49 21.75 21.19
CA GLY A 150 5.20 21.67 19.76
C GLY A 150 6.44 21.28 18.92
N GLU A 151 7.59 21.89 19.19
CA GLU A 151 8.85 21.54 18.54
C GLU A 151 9.35 20.14 18.91
N THR A 152 9.17 19.74 20.17
CA THR A 152 9.52 18.39 20.62
C THR A 152 8.66 17.34 19.92
N VAL A 153 7.33 17.57 19.80
CA VAL A 153 6.41 16.68 19.09
C VAL A 153 6.82 16.53 17.63
N ARG A 154 7.16 17.62 16.92
CA ARG A 154 7.67 17.56 15.53
C ARG A 154 8.93 16.72 15.43
N THR A 155 9.85 16.89 16.35
CA THR A 155 11.10 16.14 16.40
C THR A 155 10.85 14.65 16.61
N GLU A 156 9.98 14.29 17.54
CA GLU A 156 9.64 12.89 17.82
C GLU A 156 8.85 12.26 16.66
N LEU A 157 7.93 13.00 16.05
CA LEU A 157 7.19 12.56 14.85
C LEU A 157 8.15 12.28 13.68
N ALA A 158 9.13 13.15 13.45
CA ALA A 158 10.14 12.93 12.40
C ALA A 158 10.94 11.64 12.65
N LYS A 159 11.34 11.36 13.89
CA LYS A 159 12.02 10.11 14.27
C LYS A 159 11.15 8.88 13.99
N ILE A 160 9.86 8.95 14.34
CA ILE A 160 8.89 7.85 14.11
C ILE A 160 8.70 7.62 12.61
N ASN A 161 8.44 8.67 11.85
CA ASN A 161 8.26 8.61 10.39
C ASN A 161 9.50 8.02 9.72
N ARG A 162 10.69 8.48 10.10
CA ARG A 162 11.98 7.97 9.60
C ARG A 162 12.15 6.48 9.90
N LEU A 163 11.85 6.04 11.11
CA LEU A 163 11.93 4.65 11.53
C LEU A 163 10.95 3.76 10.75
N ARG A 164 9.68 4.19 10.62
CA ARG A 164 8.65 3.45 9.89
C ARG A 164 8.95 3.40 8.40
N LEU A 165 9.38 4.51 7.80
CA LEU A 165 9.79 4.58 6.39
C LEU A 165 11.00 3.67 6.10
N THR A 166 12.01 3.66 7.00
CA THR A 166 13.15 2.74 6.89
C THR A 166 12.69 1.27 6.94
N ARG A 167 11.75 0.95 7.81
CA ARG A 167 11.16 -0.40 7.88
C ARG A 167 10.40 -0.75 6.60
N LEU A 168 9.58 0.15 6.07
CA LEU A 168 8.90 -0.04 4.78
C LEU A 168 9.91 -0.36 3.68
N LEU A 169 11.00 0.40 3.59
CA LEU A 169 12.02 0.23 2.57
C LEU A 169 12.83 -1.07 2.72
N ALA A 170 12.89 -1.63 3.92
CA ALA A 170 13.52 -2.93 4.20
C ALA A 170 12.61 -4.13 3.91
N THR A 171 11.31 -3.91 3.67
CA THR A 171 10.40 -5.02 3.31
C THR A 171 10.63 -5.47 1.86
N PRO A 172 10.44 -6.75 1.55
CA PRO A 172 10.48 -7.22 0.16
C PRO A 172 9.48 -6.46 -0.71
N VAL A 173 9.83 -6.25 -1.97
CA VAL A 173 8.87 -5.73 -2.96
C VAL A 173 7.73 -6.73 -3.07
N PRO A 174 6.46 -6.29 -3.01
CA PRO A 174 5.35 -7.18 -3.26
C PRO A 174 5.50 -7.82 -4.64
N ALA A 175 5.33 -9.13 -4.72
CA ALA A 175 5.29 -9.79 -6.01
C ALA A 175 4.16 -9.20 -6.87
N ALA A 176 4.40 -9.08 -8.18
CA ALA A 176 3.39 -8.55 -9.09
C ALA A 176 2.23 -9.56 -9.22
N THR A 177 1.00 -9.08 -9.09
CA THR A 177 -0.19 -9.88 -9.43
C THR A 177 -0.35 -9.86 -10.94
N THR A 178 -0.28 -11.02 -11.58
CA THR A 178 -0.32 -11.11 -13.04
C THR A 178 -1.45 -12.02 -13.51
N VAL A 179 -1.97 -11.76 -14.71
CA VAL A 179 -3.03 -12.53 -15.34
C VAL A 179 -2.54 -13.00 -16.70
N SER A 180 -2.85 -14.23 -17.05
CA SER A 180 -2.68 -14.75 -18.41
C SER A 180 -3.89 -15.58 -18.83
N THR A 181 -4.09 -15.72 -20.13
CA THR A 181 -5.16 -16.55 -20.67
C THR A 181 -4.69 -17.37 -21.85
N HIS A 182 -5.45 -18.42 -22.17
CA HIS A 182 -5.27 -19.26 -23.32
C HIS A 182 -6.64 -19.65 -23.86
N ILE A 183 -6.91 -19.36 -25.13
CA ILE A 183 -8.18 -19.67 -25.77
C ILE A 183 -7.99 -20.84 -26.70
N LEU A 184 -8.80 -21.89 -26.53
CA LEU A 184 -8.81 -23.10 -27.32
C LEU A 184 -10.16 -23.27 -28.01
N ASP A 185 -10.16 -23.33 -29.33
CA ASP A 185 -11.32 -23.73 -30.13
C ASP A 185 -11.44 -25.26 -30.12
N THR A 186 -12.36 -25.77 -29.32
CA THR A 186 -12.57 -27.20 -29.14
C THR A 186 -13.27 -27.87 -30.35
N ALA A 187 -13.98 -27.08 -31.16
CA ALA A 187 -14.60 -27.61 -32.40
C ALA A 187 -13.56 -27.77 -33.50
N ALA A 188 -12.62 -26.85 -33.62
CA ALA A 188 -11.52 -26.90 -34.56
C ALA A 188 -10.33 -27.76 -34.06
N GLY A 189 -10.29 -28.08 -32.76
CA GLY A 189 -9.20 -28.81 -32.11
C GLY A 189 -7.87 -28.04 -32.11
N ARG A 190 -7.89 -26.70 -32.07
CA ARG A 190 -6.70 -25.85 -32.17
C ARG A 190 -6.82 -24.58 -31.33
N PRO A 191 -5.70 -23.89 -31.07
CA PRO A 191 -5.73 -22.58 -30.42
C PRO A 191 -6.51 -21.55 -31.24
N ALA A 192 -7.19 -20.63 -30.56
CA ALA A 192 -7.90 -19.49 -31.15
C ALA A 192 -7.01 -18.24 -31.13
N ALA A 193 -6.32 -18.01 -32.25
CA ALA A 193 -5.51 -16.82 -32.47
C ALA A 193 -6.35 -15.60 -32.86
N GLY A 194 -5.84 -14.38 -32.60
CA GLY A 194 -6.46 -13.13 -33.05
C GLY A 194 -7.68 -12.70 -32.26
N VAL A 195 -7.96 -13.32 -31.11
CA VAL A 195 -9.05 -12.94 -30.22
C VAL A 195 -8.63 -11.75 -29.35
N THR A 196 -9.41 -10.67 -29.38
CA THR A 196 -9.20 -9.54 -28.50
C THR A 196 -9.62 -9.89 -27.08
N VAL A 197 -8.74 -9.61 -26.12
CA VAL A 197 -8.94 -9.84 -24.68
C VAL A 197 -8.76 -8.53 -23.95
N GLU A 198 -9.77 -8.12 -23.16
CA GLU A 198 -9.71 -6.97 -22.28
C GLU A 198 -9.59 -7.45 -20.83
N LEU A 199 -8.59 -6.94 -20.12
CA LEU A 199 -8.44 -7.08 -18.67
C LEU A 199 -8.95 -5.82 -18.01
N SER A 200 -9.92 -5.94 -17.11
CA SER A 200 -10.51 -4.81 -16.40
C SER A 200 -10.40 -5.01 -14.88
N VAL A 201 -10.35 -3.88 -14.17
CA VAL A 201 -10.37 -3.80 -12.71
C VAL A 201 -11.64 -3.05 -12.28
N PRO A 202 -12.16 -3.23 -11.05
CA PRO A 202 -13.27 -2.43 -10.54
C PRO A 202 -12.95 -0.95 -10.62
N ASP A 203 -13.96 -0.13 -10.93
CA ASP A 203 -13.84 1.31 -10.80
C ASP A 203 -13.57 1.64 -9.32
N ASP A 204 -12.66 2.56 -9.08
CA ASP A 204 -12.44 3.08 -7.74
C ASP A 204 -13.60 4.06 -7.45
N ASP A 205 -14.42 3.79 -6.44
CA ASP A 205 -15.56 4.65 -6.03
C ASP A 205 -15.12 6.02 -5.48
N GLY A 206 -13.84 6.35 -5.57
CA GLY A 206 -13.19 7.60 -5.19
C GLY A 206 -12.53 8.26 -6.39
N GLU A 207 -13.16 9.31 -6.88
CA GLU A 207 -12.69 10.37 -7.76
C GLU A 207 -11.17 10.48 -7.91
N HIS A 208 -10.55 9.70 -8.88
CA HIS A 208 -9.33 10.14 -9.57
C HIS A 208 -8.99 9.20 -10.75
N THR A 209 -8.83 9.84 -11.90
CA THR A 209 -8.38 9.38 -13.20
C THR A 209 -7.22 8.40 -13.18
N THR A 210 -7.51 7.11 -13.25
CA THR A 210 -6.60 6.18 -13.92
C THR A 210 -6.70 6.42 -15.42
N THR A 211 -5.60 6.29 -16.15
CA THR A 211 -5.49 6.42 -17.62
C THR A 211 -6.33 5.38 -18.39
N GLY A 212 -7.25 4.67 -17.73
CA GLY A 212 -8.16 3.71 -18.29
C GLY A 212 -9.51 4.33 -18.66
N THR A 213 -10.13 3.82 -19.73
CA THR A 213 -11.48 4.25 -20.14
C THR A 213 -12.49 3.57 -19.22
N SER A 214 -13.14 4.31 -18.32
CA SER A 214 -14.29 3.82 -17.56
C SER A 214 -15.41 3.45 -18.53
N THR A 215 -15.96 2.25 -18.39
CA THR A 215 -17.06 1.76 -19.23
C THR A 215 -18.43 2.19 -18.71
N GLY A 216 -18.50 2.96 -17.61
CA GLY A 216 -19.76 3.32 -16.95
C GLY A 216 -20.50 2.13 -16.31
N THR A 217 -19.83 0.99 -16.16
CA THR A 217 -20.37 -0.29 -15.67
C THR A 217 -19.75 -0.73 -14.34
N GLY A 218 -19.03 0.15 -13.65
CA GLY A 218 -18.28 -0.20 -12.43
C GLY A 218 -16.94 -0.90 -12.71
N TRP A 219 -16.42 -0.80 -13.96
CA TRP A 219 -15.16 -1.42 -14.39
C TRP A 219 -14.36 -0.52 -15.31
N THR A 220 -13.07 -0.39 -15.03
CA THR A 220 -12.10 0.30 -15.89
C THR A 220 -11.25 -0.70 -16.65
N VAL A 221 -11.11 -0.52 -17.97
CA VAL A 221 -10.21 -1.34 -18.80
C VAL A 221 -8.76 -1.01 -18.41
N HIS A 222 -8.08 -2.00 -17.81
CA HIS A 222 -6.69 -1.91 -17.41
C HIS A 222 -5.73 -2.18 -18.57
N ALA A 223 -6.09 -3.15 -19.42
CA ALA A 223 -5.31 -3.50 -20.62
C ALA A 223 -6.16 -4.19 -21.67
N THR A 224 -5.73 -4.07 -22.92
CA THR A 224 -6.25 -4.83 -24.06
C THR A 224 -5.09 -5.52 -24.78
N ALA A 225 -5.27 -6.80 -25.10
CA ALA A 225 -4.30 -7.59 -25.83
C ALA A 225 -5.00 -8.48 -26.84
N VAL A 226 -4.24 -9.11 -27.74
CA VAL A 226 -4.75 -10.04 -28.75
C VAL A 226 -4.04 -11.38 -28.59
N THR A 227 -4.75 -12.49 -28.71
CA THR A 227 -4.13 -13.82 -28.61
C THR A 227 -3.14 -14.07 -29.75
N ASP A 228 -2.00 -14.63 -29.40
CA ASP A 228 -0.94 -15.07 -30.32
C ASP A 228 -1.38 -16.32 -31.15
N PRO A 229 -0.56 -16.81 -32.09
CA PRO A 229 -0.88 -18.02 -32.87
C PRO A 229 -1.14 -19.26 -32.01
N ASP A 230 -0.60 -19.27 -30.77
CA ASP A 230 -0.85 -20.36 -29.81
C ASP A 230 -2.12 -20.12 -28.98
N GLY A 231 -2.90 -19.07 -29.29
CA GLY A 231 -4.10 -18.71 -28.56
C GLY A 231 -3.85 -18.08 -27.18
N ARG A 232 -2.65 -17.60 -26.90
CA ARG A 232 -2.23 -17.08 -25.59
C ARG A 232 -2.14 -15.55 -25.55
N CYS A 233 -2.54 -14.97 -24.44
CA CYS A 233 -2.18 -13.60 -24.03
C CYS A 233 -1.18 -13.69 -22.88
N LYS A 234 0.09 -13.36 -23.15
CA LYS A 234 1.20 -13.43 -22.17
C LYS A 234 1.60 -12.04 -21.65
N GLU A 235 1.26 -10.98 -22.38
CA GLU A 235 1.77 -9.61 -22.14
C GLU A 235 0.72 -8.69 -21.50
N LEU A 236 -0.21 -9.25 -20.73
CA LEU A 236 -1.08 -8.41 -19.91
C LEU A 236 -0.25 -7.80 -18.78
N PRO A 237 -0.31 -6.47 -18.58
CA PRO A 237 0.45 -5.81 -17.53
C PRO A 237 0.01 -6.30 -16.14
N PRO A 238 0.90 -6.20 -15.13
CA PRO A 238 0.55 -6.53 -13.76
C PRO A 238 -0.63 -5.70 -13.28
N LEU A 239 -1.50 -6.33 -12.48
CA LEU A 239 -2.61 -5.65 -11.83
C LEU A 239 -2.10 -4.72 -10.71
N PRO A 240 -2.80 -3.60 -10.42
CA PRO A 240 -2.54 -2.79 -9.24
C PRO A 240 -2.59 -3.63 -7.96
N GLY A 241 -1.69 -3.35 -7.01
CA GLY A 241 -1.49 -4.16 -5.80
C GLY A 241 -2.70 -4.22 -4.85
N THR A 242 -3.66 -3.32 -4.99
CA THR A 242 -4.90 -3.23 -4.18
C THR A 242 -6.05 -4.04 -4.77
N VAL A 243 -5.91 -4.53 -6.00
CA VAL A 243 -6.99 -5.23 -6.72
C VAL A 243 -7.16 -6.64 -6.17
N THR A 244 -8.37 -6.95 -5.72
CA THR A 244 -8.78 -8.28 -5.25
C THR A 244 -9.73 -9.00 -6.19
N THR A 245 -10.19 -8.32 -7.24
CA THR A 245 -11.11 -8.86 -8.26
C THR A 245 -10.73 -8.32 -9.62
N ALA A 246 -10.71 -9.15 -10.64
CA ALA A 246 -10.44 -8.79 -12.01
C ALA A 246 -11.51 -9.36 -12.95
N ARG A 247 -11.63 -8.78 -14.14
CA ARG A 247 -12.53 -9.23 -15.21
C ARG A 247 -11.75 -9.41 -16.49
N LEU A 248 -11.98 -10.54 -17.16
CA LEU A 248 -11.58 -10.77 -18.55
C LEU A 248 -12.82 -10.75 -19.44
N ARG A 249 -12.74 -10.00 -20.56
CA ARG A 249 -13.70 -10.00 -21.64
C ARG A 249 -13.00 -10.48 -22.91
N PHE A 250 -13.57 -11.47 -23.56
CA PHE A 250 -13.07 -12.10 -24.78
C PHE A 250 -14.02 -11.81 -25.93
N ALA A 251 -13.56 -11.10 -26.97
CA ALA A 251 -14.32 -10.85 -28.19
C ALA A 251 -14.21 -12.04 -29.15
N VAL A 252 -14.96 -13.09 -28.89
CA VAL A 252 -14.78 -14.38 -29.58
C VAL A 252 -15.49 -14.48 -30.93
N SER A 253 -16.41 -13.54 -31.25
CA SER A 253 -17.12 -13.49 -32.53
C SER A 253 -17.80 -14.80 -32.94
N GLY A 254 -18.24 -15.59 -31.95
CA GLY A 254 -18.90 -16.87 -32.19
C GLY A 254 -20.34 -16.69 -32.73
N PRO A 255 -20.93 -17.71 -33.36
CA PRO A 255 -22.27 -17.61 -33.95
C PRO A 255 -23.39 -17.43 -32.91
N PHE A 256 -23.17 -17.89 -31.68
CA PHE A 256 -24.14 -17.74 -30.59
C PHE A 256 -23.63 -16.84 -29.46
N PHE A 257 -22.35 -16.97 -29.10
CA PHE A 257 -21.70 -16.12 -28.12
C PHE A 257 -20.77 -15.14 -28.85
N PRO A 258 -21.13 -13.85 -29.03
CA PRO A 258 -20.26 -12.86 -29.65
C PRO A 258 -19.10 -12.46 -28.72
N GLU A 259 -19.32 -12.57 -27.42
CA GLU A 259 -18.32 -12.33 -26.38
C GLU A 259 -18.51 -13.27 -25.18
N VAL A 260 -17.45 -13.45 -24.42
CA VAL A 260 -17.47 -14.12 -23.14
C VAL A 260 -16.85 -13.20 -22.09
N THR A 261 -17.53 -13.02 -20.96
CA THR A 261 -17.02 -12.22 -19.86
C THR A 261 -16.98 -13.05 -18.58
N THR A 262 -15.86 -13.02 -17.87
CA THR A 262 -15.69 -13.70 -16.58
C THR A 262 -15.08 -12.76 -15.55
N THR A 263 -15.60 -12.80 -14.34
CA THR A 263 -15.05 -12.07 -13.18
C THR A 263 -14.52 -13.10 -12.19
N PHE A 264 -13.33 -12.84 -11.64
CA PHE A 264 -12.67 -13.77 -10.72
C PHE A 264 -11.90 -13.03 -9.64
N ALA A 265 -11.75 -13.68 -8.48
CA ALA A 265 -10.94 -13.17 -7.40
C ALA A 265 -9.45 -13.32 -7.72
N VAL A 266 -8.66 -12.29 -7.40
CA VAL A 266 -7.20 -12.32 -7.50
C VAL A 266 -6.59 -12.17 -6.11
N ARG A 267 -5.42 -12.78 -5.92
CA ARG A 267 -4.62 -12.64 -4.72
C ARG A 267 -3.36 -11.85 -5.03
N PRO A 268 -3.05 -10.83 -4.22
CA PRO A 268 -1.83 -10.05 -4.41
C PRO A 268 -0.59 -10.92 -4.49
N GLY A 269 0.24 -10.69 -5.50
CA GLY A 269 1.49 -11.42 -5.71
C GLY A 269 1.37 -12.80 -6.35
N GLU A 270 0.17 -13.26 -6.70
CA GLU A 270 -0.03 -14.54 -7.41
C GLU A 270 -0.18 -14.33 -8.92
N HIS A 271 0.20 -15.35 -9.68
CA HIS A 271 -0.14 -15.47 -11.08
C HIS A 271 -1.48 -16.20 -11.24
N HIS A 272 -2.38 -15.62 -12.04
CA HIS A 272 -3.69 -16.19 -12.33
C HIS A 272 -3.78 -16.57 -13.81
N HIS A 273 -3.80 -17.87 -14.08
CA HIS A 273 -4.07 -18.38 -15.43
C HIS A 273 -5.57 -18.69 -15.58
N VAL A 274 -6.22 -18.08 -16.59
CA VAL A 274 -7.68 -18.16 -16.79
C VAL A 274 -7.96 -18.59 -18.23
N PRO A 275 -7.91 -19.91 -18.54
CA PRO A 275 -8.17 -20.42 -19.88
C PRO A 275 -9.65 -20.36 -20.26
N LEU A 276 -9.92 -20.23 -21.57
CA LEU A 276 -11.23 -20.31 -22.19
C LEU A 276 -11.25 -21.47 -23.21
N LEU A 277 -12.11 -22.44 -22.98
CA LEU A 277 -12.49 -23.45 -23.99
C LEU A 277 -13.73 -22.95 -24.74
N LEU A 278 -13.63 -22.82 -26.04
CA LEU A 278 -14.66 -22.28 -26.90
C LEU A 278 -15.19 -23.33 -27.86
N SER A 279 -16.51 -23.37 -28.00
CA SER A 279 -17.21 -24.13 -29.04
C SER A 279 -18.33 -23.26 -29.65
N PRO A 280 -18.91 -23.62 -30.79
CA PRO A 280 -19.92 -22.79 -31.46
C PRO A 280 -21.13 -22.44 -30.61
N PHE A 281 -21.53 -23.28 -29.66
CA PHE A 281 -22.73 -23.15 -28.83
C PHE A 281 -22.46 -23.29 -27.32
N GLY A 282 -21.19 -23.20 -26.89
CA GLY A 282 -20.83 -23.31 -25.48
C GLY A 282 -19.42 -22.84 -25.23
N TYR A 283 -19.13 -22.58 -23.96
CA TYR A 283 -17.78 -22.27 -23.51
C TYR A 283 -17.57 -22.73 -22.06
N SER A 284 -16.32 -22.87 -21.68
CA SER A 284 -15.93 -23.14 -20.30
C SER A 284 -14.74 -22.28 -19.93
N VAL A 285 -14.81 -21.64 -18.75
CA VAL A 285 -13.69 -20.90 -18.14
C VAL A 285 -13.32 -21.60 -16.83
N TYR A 286 -12.03 -21.73 -16.57
CA TYR A 286 -11.54 -22.37 -15.36
C TYR A 286 -10.25 -21.72 -14.85
N ARG A 287 -9.88 -22.01 -13.60
CA ARG A 287 -8.56 -21.64 -13.08
C ARG A 287 -7.55 -22.67 -13.57
N GLY A 288 -6.62 -22.23 -14.42
CA GLY A 288 -5.46 -23.01 -14.81
C GLY A 288 -4.40 -23.06 -13.69
N SER A 289 -3.52 -24.02 -13.78
CA SER A 289 -2.36 -24.18 -12.87
C SER A 289 -1.14 -23.41 -13.39
#